data_10580b67fc96b5f39f0b3a9e5b23a48d
#
_entry.id   10580b67fc96b5f39f0b3a9e5b23a48d
#
_cell.length_a   1.000
_cell.length_b   1.000
_cell.length_c   1.000
_cell.angle_alpha   90.00
_cell.angle_beta   90.00
_cell.angle_gamma   90.00
#
_symmetry.space_group_name_H-M   'P 1'
#
loop_
_entity.id
_entity.type
_entity.pdbx_description
1 polymer ?
#
loop_
_entity_poly.entity_id
_entity_poly.type
_entity_poly.pdbx_seq_one_letter_code
_entity_poly.pdbx_strand_id
1 'polypeptide(L)'
;MVARKVKYCMGAVLASLFVFSACNLQSGRIETVSLIPVWYGDSCLYINAEDKVEFSGLYPSVSLFREDIALVQTAERDARIGFIDNSGEFVLPAVYKQATIFREGMAFVVRPGEAPCAINQKGELKFTLRDAESVETYHEDMALYSVREKGKLRYGYVDKRGETIIDPVYSGAMSFSQGKAAVRDAKGKWGFID
;
A
#
# COMPACT_ATOMS: atom_id res chain seq x y z
N MET A 1 23.37 30.29 -23.13
CA MET A 1 22.29 29.96 -22.19
C MET A 1 22.85 28.97 -21.20
N VAL A 2 23.20 29.45 -19.99
CA VAL A 2 24.11 28.76 -19.06
C VAL A 2 23.28 27.89 -18.17
N ALA A 3 23.49 26.56 -18.23
CA ALA A 3 22.91 25.60 -17.31
C ALA A 3 23.44 25.88 -15.90
N ARG A 4 22.57 26.35 -15.00
CA ARG A 4 22.88 26.49 -13.57
C ARG A 4 22.93 25.09 -12.94
N LYS A 5 24.15 24.70 -12.54
CA LYS A 5 24.35 23.55 -11.62
C LYS A 5 23.59 23.84 -10.33
N VAL A 6 22.62 23.02 -10.01
CA VAL A 6 21.96 23.04 -8.71
C VAL A 6 22.97 22.53 -7.68
N LYS A 7 23.51 23.44 -6.88
CA LYS A 7 24.29 23.08 -5.70
C LYS A 7 23.32 22.68 -4.61
N TYR A 8 23.32 21.42 -4.25
CA TYR A 8 22.65 20.95 -3.06
C TYR A 8 23.28 21.61 -1.84
N CYS A 9 22.51 22.45 -1.14
CA CYS A 9 22.90 22.99 0.15
C CYS A 9 22.85 21.82 1.14
N MET A 10 24.02 21.31 1.55
CA MET A 10 24.14 20.41 2.69
C MET A 10 23.82 21.19 3.96
N GLY A 11 22.53 21.34 4.25
CA GLY A 11 22.02 21.67 5.56
C GLY A 11 21.70 20.37 6.24
N ALA A 12 22.44 20.04 7.29
CA ALA A 12 22.32 18.82 8.04
C ALA A 12 20.90 18.63 8.58
N VAL A 13 20.08 17.89 7.84
CA VAL A 13 19.01 17.10 8.43
C VAL A 13 19.53 15.68 8.42
N LEU A 14 19.96 15.23 9.57
CA LEU A 14 20.12 13.82 9.89
C LEU A 14 18.72 13.17 9.82
N ALA A 15 18.18 13.04 8.61
CA ALA A 15 17.19 12.06 8.31
C ALA A 15 17.95 10.74 8.29
N SER A 16 17.85 10.00 9.38
CA SER A 16 18.27 8.62 9.46
C SER A 16 17.76 7.92 8.20
N LEU A 17 18.67 7.62 7.28
CA LEU A 17 18.48 6.65 6.22
C LEU A 17 18.24 5.30 6.93
N PHE A 18 17.02 5.05 7.36
CA PHE A 18 16.56 3.69 7.53
C PHE A 18 16.38 3.12 6.13
N VAL A 19 17.48 2.62 5.58
CA VAL A 19 17.44 1.58 4.57
C VAL A 19 16.74 0.41 5.25
N PHE A 20 15.41 0.35 5.13
CA PHE A 20 14.69 -0.88 5.39
C PHE A 20 15.07 -1.85 4.28
N SER A 21 16.24 -2.48 4.45
CA SER A 21 16.53 -3.76 3.84
C SER A 21 15.52 -4.75 4.45
N ALA A 22 14.33 -4.78 3.89
CA ALA A 22 13.39 -5.87 4.12
C ALA A 22 14.02 -7.09 3.43
N CYS A 23 14.94 -7.74 4.13
CA CYS A 23 15.44 -9.04 3.76
C CYS A 23 14.29 -10.04 3.87
N ASN A 24 13.52 -10.20 2.80
CA ASN A 24 12.58 -11.29 2.69
C ASN A 24 13.35 -12.50 2.17
N LEU A 25 13.81 -13.34 3.09
CA LEU A 25 14.72 -14.49 2.84
C LEU A 25 14.02 -15.70 2.21
N GLN A 26 12.79 -15.54 1.65
CA GLN A 26 12.01 -16.69 1.18
C GLN A 26 11.81 -16.82 -0.33
N SER A 27 12.29 -15.91 -1.12
CA SER A 27 12.51 -16.13 -2.56
C SER A 27 13.57 -15.15 -3.00
N GLY A 28 14.71 -15.60 -3.43
CA GLY A 28 15.89 -14.81 -3.76
C GLY A 28 15.74 -13.73 -4.84
N ARG A 29 14.63 -13.02 -4.83
CA ARG A 29 14.37 -11.83 -5.60
C ARG A 29 14.44 -10.64 -4.65
N ILE A 30 15.58 -9.97 -4.63
CA ILE A 30 15.67 -8.61 -4.12
C ILE A 30 14.77 -7.79 -5.05
N GLU A 31 13.62 -7.31 -4.55
CA GLU A 31 12.86 -6.30 -5.25
C GLU A 31 13.71 -5.04 -5.28
N THR A 32 14.35 -4.78 -6.40
CA THR A 32 15.03 -3.50 -6.63
C THR A 32 13.97 -2.43 -6.71
N VAL A 33 13.96 -1.51 -5.74
CA VAL A 33 13.12 -0.32 -5.82
C VAL A 33 13.65 0.49 -7.00
N SER A 34 12.96 0.46 -8.12
CA SER A 34 13.41 1.08 -9.37
C SER A 34 13.35 2.61 -9.30
N LEU A 35 12.38 3.16 -8.58
CA LEU A 35 12.16 4.61 -8.44
C LEU A 35 11.84 4.99 -7.00
N ILE A 36 12.40 6.11 -6.55
CA ILE A 36 12.20 6.64 -5.19
C ILE A 36 11.49 7.99 -5.29
N PRO A 37 10.36 8.19 -4.58
CA PRO A 37 9.70 9.48 -4.54
C PRO A 37 10.48 10.47 -3.65
N VAL A 38 10.71 11.67 -4.17
CA VAL A 38 11.36 12.79 -3.48
C VAL A 38 10.51 14.03 -3.61
N TRP A 39 10.18 14.69 -2.52
CA TRP A 39 9.39 15.91 -2.53
C TRP A 39 10.27 17.14 -2.75
N TYR A 40 9.85 17.99 -3.70
CA TYR A 40 10.43 19.29 -3.94
C TYR A 40 9.31 20.32 -4.03
N GLY A 41 9.12 21.12 -2.97
CA GLY A 41 7.94 21.97 -2.82
C GLY A 41 6.66 21.13 -2.78
N ASP A 42 5.70 21.48 -3.63
CA ASP A 42 4.42 20.78 -3.75
C ASP A 42 4.44 19.62 -4.76
N SER A 43 5.61 19.37 -5.36
CA SER A 43 5.78 18.32 -6.37
C SER A 43 6.48 17.09 -5.80
N CYS A 44 6.03 15.92 -6.22
CA CYS A 44 6.75 14.66 -6.03
C CYS A 44 7.55 14.35 -7.29
N LEU A 45 8.86 14.17 -7.12
CA LEU A 45 9.78 13.74 -8.17
C LEU A 45 10.06 12.25 -7.95
N TYR A 46 10.01 11.47 -9.00
CA TYR A 46 10.48 10.08 -8.94
C TYR A 46 11.89 10.01 -9.54
N ILE A 47 12.84 9.57 -8.73
CA ILE A 47 14.26 9.46 -9.11
C ILE A 47 14.68 7.99 -9.19
N ASN A 48 15.58 7.70 -10.12
CA ASN A 48 16.19 6.38 -10.25
C ASN A 48 17.46 6.24 -9.39
N ALA A 49 18.13 5.10 -9.46
CA ALA A 49 19.36 4.81 -8.70
C ALA A 49 20.55 5.72 -9.06
N GLU A 50 20.51 6.40 -10.21
CA GLU A 50 21.52 7.36 -10.68
C GLU A 50 21.14 8.82 -10.35
N ASP A 51 20.20 9.03 -9.43
CA ASP A 51 19.68 10.35 -9.03
C ASP A 51 19.06 11.18 -10.18
N LYS A 52 18.61 10.52 -11.26
CA LYS A 52 17.90 11.16 -12.35
C LYS A 52 16.41 11.20 -12.07
N VAL A 53 15.80 12.34 -12.36
CA VAL A 53 14.34 12.49 -12.34
C VAL A 53 13.78 11.81 -13.59
N GLU A 54 13.00 10.76 -13.41
CA GLU A 54 12.31 10.06 -14.49
C GLU A 54 11.01 10.79 -14.83
N PHE A 55 10.23 11.14 -13.82
CA PHE A 55 9.04 11.96 -13.98
C PHE A 55 8.69 12.71 -12.69
N SER A 56 7.73 13.62 -12.78
CA SER A 56 7.21 14.39 -11.63
C SER A 56 5.69 14.51 -11.71
N GLY A 57 5.07 14.70 -10.55
CA GLY A 57 3.63 14.94 -10.46
C GLY A 57 3.26 15.77 -9.23
N LEU A 58 2.09 16.40 -9.29
CA LEU A 58 1.49 17.11 -8.15
C LEU A 58 0.68 16.13 -7.31
N TYR A 59 1.37 15.26 -6.58
CA TYR A 59 0.76 14.25 -5.74
C TYR A 59 1.07 14.53 -4.27
N PRO A 60 0.09 14.92 -3.44
CA PRO A 60 0.29 15.16 -2.01
C PRO A 60 0.64 13.89 -1.23
N SER A 61 0.31 12.73 -1.77
CA SER A 61 0.67 11.44 -1.17
C SER A 61 0.96 10.42 -2.25
N VAL A 62 2.04 9.66 -2.06
CA VAL A 62 2.48 8.61 -2.97
C VAL A 62 3.03 7.43 -2.19
N SER A 63 3.00 6.24 -2.79
CA SER A 63 3.71 5.06 -2.29
C SER A 63 5.03 4.84 -3.03
N LEU A 64 5.88 3.97 -2.49
CA LEU A 64 6.94 3.35 -3.27
C LEU A 64 6.33 2.46 -4.36
N PHE A 65 7.06 2.25 -5.44
CA PHE A 65 6.72 1.25 -6.44
C PHE A 65 6.78 -0.16 -5.83
N ARG A 66 5.74 -0.92 -6.08
CA ARG A 66 5.64 -2.35 -5.77
C ARG A 66 5.03 -3.04 -6.97
N GLU A 67 5.66 -4.12 -7.42
CA GLU A 67 5.20 -4.84 -8.61
C GLU A 67 4.99 -3.90 -9.82
N ASP A 68 5.93 -2.93 -9.98
CA ASP A 68 5.95 -1.89 -11.04
C ASP A 68 4.78 -0.89 -11.01
N ILE A 69 4.03 -0.83 -9.90
CA ILE A 69 2.89 0.07 -9.70
C ILE A 69 3.08 0.88 -8.41
N ALA A 70 2.82 2.18 -8.47
CA ALA A 70 2.74 3.05 -7.31
C ALA A 70 1.33 3.63 -7.14
N LEU A 71 0.91 3.75 -5.89
CA LEU A 71 -0.31 4.44 -5.51
C LEU A 71 -0.01 5.95 -5.43
N VAL A 72 -0.87 6.76 -6.02
CA VAL A 72 -0.79 8.22 -5.95
C VAL A 72 -2.14 8.81 -5.57
N GLN A 73 -2.11 9.88 -4.77
CA GLN A 73 -3.29 10.66 -4.44
C GLN A 73 -3.26 11.98 -5.21
N THR A 74 -4.39 12.36 -5.81
CA THR A 74 -4.50 13.64 -6.54
C THR A 74 -4.59 14.83 -5.57
N ALA A 75 -4.13 16.00 -6.03
CA ALA A 75 -4.16 17.25 -5.24
C ALA A 75 -5.52 17.98 -5.26
N GLU A 76 -6.53 17.42 -5.91
CA GLU A 76 -7.84 18.01 -6.04
C GLU A 76 -8.57 18.11 -4.69
N ARG A 77 -9.58 19.01 -4.60
CA ARG A 77 -10.38 19.20 -3.38
C ARG A 77 -11.07 17.91 -2.91
N ASP A 78 -11.48 17.06 -3.86
CA ASP A 78 -12.00 15.72 -3.62
C ASP A 78 -10.92 14.68 -3.96
N ALA A 79 -9.82 14.74 -3.21
CA ALA A 79 -8.65 13.92 -3.43
C ALA A 79 -9.00 12.44 -3.68
N ARG A 80 -8.51 11.91 -4.79
CA ARG A 80 -8.72 10.53 -5.21
C ARG A 80 -7.39 9.79 -5.33
N ILE A 81 -7.48 8.51 -5.17
CA ILE A 81 -6.35 7.61 -5.32
C ILE A 81 -6.44 6.93 -6.68
N GLY A 82 -5.32 6.88 -7.37
CA GLY A 82 -5.10 6.13 -8.58
C GLY A 82 -3.77 5.38 -8.51
N PHE A 83 -3.44 4.69 -9.57
CA PHE A 83 -2.21 3.92 -9.65
C PHE A 83 -1.47 4.27 -10.93
N ILE A 84 -0.16 4.47 -10.82
CA ILE A 84 0.73 4.82 -11.92
C ILE A 84 1.79 3.73 -12.13
N ASP A 85 2.28 3.62 -13.35
CA ASP A 85 3.43 2.79 -13.70
C ASP A 85 4.77 3.53 -13.55
N ASN A 86 5.86 2.86 -13.87
CA ASN A 86 7.22 3.39 -13.81
C ASN A 86 7.48 4.56 -14.81
N SER A 87 6.57 4.83 -15.74
CA SER A 87 6.63 6.00 -16.63
C SER A 87 5.87 7.21 -16.08
N GLY A 88 5.11 7.02 -15.00
CA GLY A 88 4.24 8.04 -14.42
C GLY A 88 2.84 8.10 -15.04
N GLU A 89 2.52 7.17 -15.94
CA GLU A 89 1.21 7.09 -16.56
C GLU A 89 0.21 6.32 -15.68
N PHE A 90 -1.05 6.75 -15.68
CA PHE A 90 -2.08 6.06 -14.92
C PHE A 90 -2.42 4.70 -15.55
N VAL A 91 -2.09 3.61 -14.85
CA VAL A 91 -2.58 2.26 -15.15
C VAL A 91 -4.00 2.05 -14.65
N LEU A 92 -4.36 2.68 -13.52
CA LEU A 92 -5.73 2.75 -13.02
C LEU A 92 -6.06 4.20 -12.65
N PRO A 93 -7.19 4.74 -13.12
CA PRO A 93 -7.55 6.13 -12.92
C PRO A 93 -7.77 6.49 -11.44
N ALA A 94 -7.58 7.76 -11.09
CA ALA A 94 -7.78 8.28 -9.74
C ALA A 94 -9.28 8.44 -9.42
N VAL A 95 -9.95 7.35 -9.10
CA VAL A 95 -11.38 7.29 -8.78
C VAL A 95 -11.67 6.73 -7.39
N TYR A 96 -10.65 6.22 -6.70
CA TYR A 96 -10.83 5.55 -5.42
C TYR A 96 -10.72 6.54 -4.25
N LYS A 97 -11.55 6.33 -3.23
CA LYS A 97 -11.50 7.06 -1.96
C LYS A 97 -10.41 6.50 -1.03
N GLN A 98 -10.22 5.19 -1.07
CA GLN A 98 -9.19 4.47 -0.34
C GLN A 98 -8.62 3.39 -1.25
N ALA A 99 -7.36 3.07 -1.07
CA ALA A 99 -6.70 1.96 -1.74
C ALA A 99 -5.53 1.45 -0.90
N THR A 100 -5.23 0.16 -1.04
CA THR A 100 -3.96 -0.41 -0.60
C THR A 100 -2.98 -0.44 -1.76
N ILE A 101 -1.68 -0.53 -1.48
CA ILE A 101 -0.69 -0.80 -2.52
C ILE A 101 -0.93 -2.20 -3.12
N PHE A 102 -0.49 -2.41 -4.36
CA PHE A 102 -0.44 -3.76 -4.94
C PHE A 102 0.57 -4.61 -4.20
N ARG A 103 0.14 -5.81 -3.87
CA ARG A 103 0.98 -6.85 -3.29
C ARG A 103 0.43 -8.21 -3.68
N GLU A 104 1.33 -9.09 -4.11
CA GLU A 104 0.96 -10.43 -4.57
C GLU A 104 -0.09 -10.41 -5.70
N GLY A 105 0.01 -9.39 -6.58
CA GLY A 105 -0.86 -9.18 -7.74
C GLY A 105 -2.23 -8.57 -7.45
N MET A 106 -2.51 -8.19 -6.21
CA MET A 106 -3.83 -7.71 -5.76
C MET A 106 -3.74 -6.42 -4.95
N ALA A 107 -4.77 -5.59 -5.04
CA ALA A 107 -4.99 -4.45 -4.16
C ALA A 107 -6.46 -4.37 -3.74
N PHE A 108 -6.71 -3.81 -2.58
CA PHE A 108 -8.07 -3.43 -2.18
C PHE A 108 -8.32 -1.96 -2.47
N VAL A 109 -9.49 -1.68 -3.00
CA VAL A 109 -9.91 -0.32 -3.35
C VAL A 109 -11.34 -0.06 -2.85
N VAL A 110 -11.63 1.20 -2.51
CA VAL A 110 -12.95 1.64 -2.10
C VAL A 110 -13.35 2.82 -2.97
N ARG A 111 -14.42 2.69 -3.74
CA ARG A 111 -15.05 3.82 -4.41
C ARG A 111 -15.98 4.56 -3.44
N PRO A 112 -16.29 5.85 -3.70
CA PRO A 112 -17.23 6.58 -2.87
C PRO A 112 -18.58 5.87 -2.76
N GLY A 113 -18.98 5.56 -1.51
CA GLY A 113 -20.27 4.89 -1.24
C GLY A 113 -20.26 3.37 -1.47
N GLU A 114 -19.13 2.79 -1.87
CA GLU A 114 -19.01 1.35 -2.09
C GLU A 114 -18.23 0.65 -0.96
N ALA A 115 -18.43 -0.64 -0.83
CA ALA A 115 -17.65 -1.50 0.06
C ALA A 115 -16.26 -1.77 -0.52
N PRO A 116 -15.27 -2.14 0.32
CA PRO A 116 -13.97 -2.54 -0.14
C PRO A 116 -14.05 -3.71 -1.13
N CYS A 117 -13.35 -3.60 -2.24
CA CYS A 117 -13.26 -4.66 -3.23
C CYS A 117 -11.81 -4.94 -3.61
N ALA A 118 -11.52 -6.21 -3.89
CA ALA A 118 -10.22 -6.64 -4.38
C ALA A 118 -10.18 -6.54 -5.90
N ILE A 119 -9.09 -5.96 -6.42
CA ILE A 119 -8.82 -5.85 -7.85
C ILE A 119 -7.44 -6.41 -8.17
N ASN A 120 -7.23 -6.86 -9.41
CA ASN A 120 -5.90 -7.13 -9.92
C ASN A 120 -5.27 -5.88 -10.56
N GLN A 121 -4.03 -6.00 -11.04
CA GLN A 121 -3.27 -4.91 -11.67
C GLN A 121 -3.93 -4.33 -12.94
N LYS A 122 -4.85 -5.06 -13.56
CA LYS A 122 -5.65 -4.58 -14.70
C LYS A 122 -6.92 -3.84 -14.26
N GLY A 123 -7.17 -3.72 -12.95
CA GLY A 123 -8.40 -3.14 -12.41
C GLY A 123 -9.63 -4.05 -12.46
N GLU A 124 -9.44 -5.33 -12.80
CA GLU A 124 -10.53 -6.30 -12.83
C GLU A 124 -10.95 -6.66 -11.39
N LEU A 125 -12.26 -6.52 -11.12
CA LEU A 125 -12.85 -6.92 -9.86
C LEU A 125 -12.71 -8.44 -9.65
N LYS A 126 -12.22 -8.82 -8.48
CA LYS A 126 -12.13 -10.22 -8.06
C LYS A 126 -13.25 -10.59 -7.09
N PHE A 127 -13.42 -9.81 -6.04
CA PHE A 127 -14.53 -9.96 -5.07
C PHE A 127 -14.75 -8.67 -4.28
N THR A 128 -15.83 -8.64 -3.51
CA THR A 128 -16.21 -7.50 -2.66
C THR A 128 -16.40 -7.97 -1.22
N LEU A 129 -15.84 -7.24 -0.25
CA LEU A 129 -16.00 -7.47 1.18
C LEU A 129 -17.11 -6.54 1.73
N ARG A 130 -18.38 -6.93 1.58
CA ARG A 130 -19.53 -6.05 1.84
C ARG A 130 -19.63 -5.57 3.30
N ASP A 131 -19.23 -6.41 4.24
CA ASP A 131 -19.33 -6.13 5.68
C ASP A 131 -18.02 -5.59 6.27
N ALA A 132 -16.96 -5.48 5.45
CA ALA A 132 -15.67 -5.00 5.92
C ALA A 132 -15.68 -3.49 6.13
N GLU A 133 -15.18 -3.06 7.29
CA GLU A 133 -14.92 -1.65 7.60
C GLU A 133 -13.53 -1.23 7.13
N SER A 134 -12.56 -2.12 7.24
CA SER A 134 -11.20 -1.92 6.71
C SER A 134 -10.62 -3.23 6.21
N VAL A 135 -9.66 -3.12 5.33
CA VAL A 135 -8.86 -4.24 4.82
C VAL A 135 -7.43 -3.76 4.56
N GLU A 136 -6.45 -4.62 4.85
CA GLU A 136 -5.04 -4.37 4.63
C GLU A 136 -4.53 -5.08 3.37
N THR A 137 -3.28 -4.80 2.97
CA THR A 137 -2.62 -5.48 1.87
C THR A 137 -2.46 -6.97 2.15
N TYR A 138 -2.32 -7.76 1.07
CA TYR A 138 -1.99 -9.17 1.20
C TYR A 138 -0.60 -9.39 1.80
N HIS A 139 -0.51 -10.39 2.63
CA HIS A 139 0.71 -10.94 3.20
C HIS A 139 0.55 -12.46 3.30
N GLU A 140 1.42 -13.19 2.58
CA GLU A 140 1.39 -14.66 2.58
C GLU A 140 0.01 -15.22 2.17
N ASP A 141 -0.53 -14.68 1.04
CA ASP A 141 -1.83 -15.01 0.46
C ASP A 141 -3.06 -14.66 1.33
N MET A 142 -2.86 -13.99 2.46
CA MET A 142 -3.91 -13.60 3.40
C MET A 142 -3.99 -12.09 3.56
N ALA A 143 -5.20 -11.54 3.58
CA ALA A 143 -5.45 -10.14 3.91
C ALA A 143 -6.19 -10.02 5.22
N LEU A 144 -5.66 -9.18 6.12
CA LEU A 144 -6.33 -8.82 7.36
C LEU A 144 -7.50 -7.89 7.04
N TYR A 145 -8.69 -8.20 7.53
CA TYR A 145 -9.84 -7.32 7.43
C TYR A 145 -10.54 -7.15 8.79
N SER A 146 -11.31 -6.07 8.90
CA SER A 146 -12.13 -5.85 10.08
C SER A 146 -13.60 -5.66 9.72
N VAL A 147 -14.46 -6.08 10.63
CA VAL A 147 -15.90 -5.80 10.61
C VAL A 147 -16.31 -5.11 11.91
N ARG A 148 -17.43 -4.38 11.90
CA ARG A 148 -17.98 -3.79 13.11
C ARG A 148 -19.14 -4.63 13.61
N GLU A 149 -18.94 -5.32 14.72
CA GLU A 149 -19.96 -6.11 15.40
C GLU A 149 -20.33 -5.45 16.74
N LYS A 150 -21.62 -5.09 16.92
CA LYS A 150 -22.12 -4.45 18.15
C LYS A 150 -21.27 -3.25 18.61
N GLY A 151 -20.84 -2.43 17.64
CA GLY A 151 -20.02 -1.23 17.88
C GLY A 151 -18.53 -1.49 18.12
N LYS A 152 -18.07 -2.74 18.11
CA LYS A 152 -16.66 -3.11 18.29
C LYS A 152 -16.08 -3.65 17.01
N LEU A 153 -14.82 -3.30 16.73
CA LEU A 153 -14.07 -3.91 15.63
C LEU A 153 -13.71 -5.35 15.96
N ARG A 154 -13.89 -6.22 14.95
CA ARG A 154 -13.46 -7.61 14.96
C ARG A 154 -12.63 -7.87 13.74
N TYR A 155 -11.56 -8.60 13.92
CA TYR A 155 -10.54 -8.86 12.92
C TYR A 155 -10.55 -10.33 12.51
N GLY A 156 -10.42 -10.57 11.22
CA GLY A 156 -10.33 -11.88 10.60
C GLY A 156 -9.44 -11.82 9.37
N TYR A 157 -9.33 -12.91 8.63
CA TYR A 157 -8.48 -13.00 7.45
C TYR A 157 -9.22 -13.62 6.28
N VAL A 158 -8.97 -13.07 5.09
CA VAL A 158 -9.56 -13.48 3.82
C VAL A 158 -8.45 -13.86 2.84
N ASP A 159 -8.69 -14.88 2.02
CA ASP A 159 -7.77 -15.30 0.97
C ASP A 159 -7.95 -14.48 -0.32
N LYS A 160 -7.14 -14.79 -1.36
CA LYS A 160 -7.20 -14.14 -2.69
C LYS A 160 -8.47 -14.46 -3.48
N ARG A 161 -9.27 -15.43 -3.06
CA ARG A 161 -10.56 -15.77 -3.68
C ARG A 161 -11.72 -15.04 -3.02
N GLY A 162 -11.46 -14.38 -1.88
CA GLY A 162 -12.48 -13.73 -1.07
C GLY A 162 -13.14 -14.67 -0.05
N GLU A 163 -12.55 -15.86 0.17
CA GLU A 163 -13.02 -16.78 1.18
C GLU A 163 -12.49 -16.37 2.55
N THR A 164 -13.39 -16.29 3.54
CA THR A 164 -12.98 -16.06 4.93
C THR A 164 -12.28 -17.32 5.45
N ILE A 165 -10.99 -17.21 5.71
CA ILE A 165 -10.18 -18.31 6.25
C ILE A 165 -10.22 -18.30 7.76
N ILE A 166 -10.22 -17.11 8.36
CA ILE A 166 -10.32 -16.93 9.81
C ILE A 166 -11.41 -15.90 10.07
N ASP A 167 -12.45 -16.34 10.78
CA ASP A 167 -13.59 -15.49 11.12
C ASP A 167 -13.17 -14.25 11.92
N PRO A 168 -13.89 -13.11 11.75
CA PRO A 168 -13.55 -11.86 12.45
C PRO A 168 -13.98 -11.90 13.94
N VAL A 169 -13.27 -12.69 14.73
CA VAL A 169 -13.53 -12.91 16.18
C VAL A 169 -12.54 -12.18 17.08
N TYR A 170 -11.38 -11.79 16.57
CA TYR A 170 -10.32 -11.17 17.37
C TYR A 170 -10.58 -9.70 17.65
N SER A 171 -10.16 -9.22 18.83
CA SER A 171 -10.26 -7.82 19.23
C SER A 171 -9.09 -6.95 18.72
N GLY A 172 -8.08 -7.57 18.13
CA GLY A 172 -6.93 -6.98 17.46
C GLY A 172 -6.18 -8.06 16.70
N ALA A 173 -5.53 -7.69 15.61
CA ALA A 173 -4.75 -8.63 14.80
C ALA A 173 -3.68 -7.87 14.01
N MET A 174 -2.67 -8.59 13.52
CA MET A 174 -1.62 -8.13 12.62
C MET A 174 -1.58 -9.02 11.39
N SER A 175 -1.09 -8.50 10.27
CA SER A 175 -0.90 -9.27 9.04
C SER A 175 0.04 -10.45 9.27
N PHE A 176 -0.14 -11.52 8.47
CA PHE A 176 0.73 -12.69 8.50
C PHE A 176 2.18 -12.35 8.16
N SER A 177 3.10 -13.02 8.84
CA SER A 177 4.54 -12.95 8.57
C SER A 177 5.19 -14.24 9.06
N GLN A 178 5.98 -14.89 8.21
CA GLN A 178 6.67 -16.16 8.51
C GLN A 178 5.69 -17.27 8.97
N GLY A 179 4.54 -17.38 8.31
CA GLY A 179 3.51 -18.37 8.60
C GLY A 179 2.75 -18.14 9.88
N LYS A 180 2.84 -16.96 10.51
CA LYS A 180 2.16 -16.64 11.77
C LYS A 180 1.57 -15.24 11.77
N ALA A 181 0.48 -15.06 12.50
CA ALA A 181 -0.09 -13.76 12.78
C ALA A 181 -0.31 -13.55 14.28
N ALA A 182 0.02 -12.36 14.78
CA ALA A 182 -0.32 -11.98 16.15
C ALA A 182 -1.79 -11.58 16.22
N VAL A 183 -2.53 -12.14 17.18
CA VAL A 183 -3.95 -11.85 17.38
C VAL A 183 -4.24 -11.60 18.86
N ARG A 184 -5.25 -10.78 19.13
CA ARG A 184 -5.70 -10.47 20.48
C ARG A 184 -7.10 -11.02 20.69
N ASP A 185 -7.29 -11.83 21.70
CA ASP A 185 -8.58 -12.41 22.07
C ASP A 185 -9.56 -11.36 22.64
N ALA A 186 -10.79 -11.81 22.92
CA ALA A 186 -11.83 -10.96 23.51
C ALA A 186 -11.51 -10.51 24.94
N LYS A 187 -10.58 -11.20 25.63
CA LYS A 187 -10.10 -10.85 27.00
C LYS A 187 -8.89 -9.92 26.97
N GLY A 188 -8.42 -9.52 25.79
CA GLY A 188 -7.29 -8.61 25.61
C GLY A 188 -5.92 -9.28 25.63
N LYS A 189 -5.83 -10.61 25.63
CA LYS A 189 -4.56 -11.33 25.60
C LYS A 189 -4.09 -11.51 24.19
N TRP A 190 -2.80 -11.24 23.93
CA TRP A 190 -2.13 -11.51 22.66
C TRP A 190 -1.62 -12.94 22.61
N GLY A 191 -1.71 -13.54 21.43
CA GLY A 191 -1.17 -14.85 21.07
C GLY A 191 -0.83 -14.90 19.59
N PHE A 192 -0.42 -16.05 19.11
CA PHE A 192 -0.13 -16.30 17.69
C PHE A 192 -1.05 -17.37 17.14
N ILE A 193 -1.37 -17.23 15.87
CA ILE A 193 -2.05 -18.24 15.03
C ILE A 193 -1.15 -18.56 13.84
N ASP A 194 -1.29 -19.74 13.27
CA ASP A 194 -0.61 -20.30 12.10
C ASP A 194 -1.62 -20.82 11.08
#